data_5e8e8237e104499bf53387f70e9e15b7
#
_entry.id   5e8e8237e104499bf53387f70e9e15b7
#
_cell.length_a   1.000
_cell.length_b   1.000
_cell.length_c   1.000
_cell.angle_alpha   90.00
_cell.angle_beta   90.00
_cell.angle_gamma   90.00
#
_symmetry.space_group_name_H-M   'P 1'
#
loop_
_entity.id
_entity.type
_entity.pdbx_description
1 polymer ?
#
loop_
_entity_poly.entity_id
_entity_poly.type
_entity_poly.pdbx_seq_one_letter_code
_entity_poly.pdbx_strand_id
1 'polypeptide(L)'
;MKIINWGIIGLGNIAHEFSKAFAKTKNAKLLAIASKDENKLKKFRQQFNVELKFSFKNYQDLINCKEVDIVYIALPNSFHKQWILKAIKNNKNILVEKPVTVNLSEAREIKKYLEKTNIFFSEAFMYRYHPQIQSVIDIIKDNKIGNLLSMKTSFGINILTKKKLFIFTKKKKINPKSRLFDKDLGGGCILDLGCYPSSFSLLIGSLKNKLSSNSFEVSNILTEKGETGVDINSSAEILFQDGFKSKVYASFKDDLGNKSIIYGEKGTILLNDSWFGGDIIISSKDRPEQKLHFETDKSIYGYQIEEISKNLIQGLNKVNFPIMNLDEILLNMKIIDDWLNYG
;
A
#
# COMPACT_ATOMS: atom_id res chain seq x y z
N MET A 1 9.31 28.53 4.09
CA MET A 1 9.25 27.12 4.50
C MET A 1 9.84 26.30 3.35
N LYS A 2 10.71 25.31 3.62
CA LYS A 2 11.27 24.44 2.58
C LYS A 2 10.17 23.59 1.98
N ILE A 3 10.11 23.49 0.66
CA ILE A 3 9.14 22.68 -0.10
C ILE A 3 9.89 21.53 -0.76
N ILE A 4 9.40 20.33 -0.63
CA ILE A 4 9.96 19.12 -1.26
C ILE A 4 9.42 18.99 -2.69
N ASN A 5 10.34 18.81 -3.62
CA ASN A 5 10.06 18.65 -5.04
C ASN A 5 9.90 17.17 -5.39
N TRP A 6 8.68 16.76 -5.71
CA TRP A 6 8.35 15.40 -6.09
C TRP A 6 8.45 15.19 -7.60
N GLY A 7 9.03 14.05 -8.00
CA GLY A 7 8.98 13.55 -9.36
C GLY A 7 8.18 12.27 -9.42
N ILE A 8 7.39 12.05 -10.48
CA ILE A 8 6.58 10.83 -10.67
C ILE A 8 7.02 10.12 -11.94
N ILE A 9 7.37 8.84 -11.83
CA ILE A 9 7.62 7.95 -12.97
C ILE A 9 6.47 6.95 -13.13
N GLY A 10 5.88 6.90 -14.33
CA GLY A 10 4.67 6.13 -14.61
C GLY A 10 3.39 6.94 -14.34
N LEU A 11 2.69 7.31 -15.41
CA LEU A 11 1.50 8.14 -15.36
C LEU A 11 0.22 7.31 -15.55
N GLY A 12 0.00 6.36 -14.63
CA GLY A 12 -1.20 5.54 -14.52
C GLY A 12 -2.29 6.20 -13.65
N ASN A 13 -3.38 5.46 -13.41
CA ASN A 13 -4.50 5.96 -12.59
C ASN A 13 -4.06 6.33 -11.17
N ILE A 14 -3.20 5.52 -10.54
CA ILE A 14 -2.73 5.80 -9.18
C ILE A 14 -1.87 7.08 -9.12
N ALA A 15 -1.00 7.28 -10.10
CA ALA A 15 -0.23 8.52 -10.20
C ALA A 15 -1.14 9.74 -10.35
N HIS A 16 -2.24 9.62 -11.08
CA HIS A 16 -3.22 10.68 -11.23
C HIS A 16 -3.93 11.00 -9.90
N GLU A 17 -4.41 9.99 -9.16
CA GLU A 17 -5.03 10.22 -7.85
C GLU A 17 -4.05 10.78 -6.82
N PHE A 18 -2.81 10.27 -6.80
CA PHE A 18 -1.74 10.80 -5.97
C PHE A 18 -1.43 12.26 -6.29
N SER A 19 -1.39 12.62 -7.58
CA SER A 19 -1.07 13.99 -8.01
C SER A 19 -2.12 15.02 -7.60
N LYS A 20 -3.40 14.65 -7.53
CA LYS A 20 -4.46 15.53 -7.03
C LYS A 20 -4.22 15.98 -5.59
N ALA A 21 -3.54 15.15 -4.79
CA ALA A 21 -3.32 15.43 -3.39
C ALA A 21 -2.36 16.60 -3.15
N PHE A 22 -1.47 16.93 -4.09
CA PHE A 22 -0.55 18.07 -3.94
C PHE A 22 -1.26 19.41 -3.78
N ALA A 23 -2.46 19.57 -4.34
CA ALA A 23 -3.23 20.80 -4.25
C ALA A 23 -3.55 21.24 -2.80
N LYS A 24 -3.56 20.29 -1.86
CA LYS A 24 -3.85 20.53 -0.44
C LYS A 24 -2.66 20.29 0.49
N THR A 25 -1.46 20.06 -0.06
CA THR A 25 -0.24 19.89 0.73
C THR A 25 0.52 21.22 0.89
N LYS A 26 1.11 21.44 2.07
CA LYS A 26 1.77 22.71 2.40
C LYS A 26 3.28 22.70 2.22
N ASN A 27 3.90 21.51 2.22
CA ASN A 27 5.35 21.31 2.26
C ASN A 27 5.88 20.50 1.06
N ALA A 28 5.04 20.28 0.05
CA ALA A 28 5.36 19.47 -1.13
C ALA A 28 4.79 20.10 -2.40
N LYS A 29 5.46 19.87 -3.52
CA LYS A 29 4.91 20.14 -4.86
C LYS A 29 5.28 19.06 -5.86
N LEU A 30 4.39 18.80 -6.80
CA LEU A 30 4.70 18.00 -7.99
C LEU A 30 5.53 18.85 -8.94
N LEU A 31 6.84 18.60 -8.99
CA LEU A 31 7.75 19.34 -9.87
C LEU A 31 7.89 18.66 -11.23
N ALA A 32 8.08 17.34 -11.26
CA ALA A 32 8.50 16.63 -12.46
C ALA A 32 7.66 15.35 -12.69
N ILE A 33 7.47 15.04 -13.98
CA ILE A 33 6.75 13.83 -14.40
C ILE A 33 7.50 13.13 -15.55
N ALA A 34 7.37 11.79 -15.61
CA ALA A 34 7.92 11.04 -16.73
C ALA A 34 7.00 9.92 -17.21
N SER A 35 6.86 9.79 -18.53
CA SER A 35 6.12 8.71 -19.18
C SER A 35 6.68 8.41 -20.56
N LYS A 36 6.67 7.11 -20.94
CA LYS A 36 6.97 6.69 -22.31
C LYS A 36 5.83 7.00 -23.30
N ASP A 37 4.63 7.24 -22.78
CA ASP A 37 3.44 7.62 -23.56
C ASP A 37 3.34 9.15 -23.61
N GLU A 38 3.62 9.74 -24.78
CA GLU A 38 3.63 11.20 -24.97
C GLU A 38 2.25 11.83 -24.78
N ASN A 39 1.18 11.11 -25.12
CA ASN A 39 -0.19 11.62 -24.96
C ASN A 39 -0.54 11.74 -23.47
N LYS A 40 -0.20 10.70 -22.68
CA LYS A 40 -0.36 10.75 -21.23
C LYS A 40 0.49 11.86 -20.61
N LEU A 41 1.75 11.98 -21.06
CA LEU A 41 2.66 13.00 -20.58
C LEU A 41 2.11 14.41 -20.82
N LYS A 42 1.63 14.71 -22.04
CA LYS A 42 1.03 16.00 -22.40
C LYS A 42 -0.21 16.31 -21.56
N LYS A 43 -1.15 15.34 -21.46
CA LYS A 43 -2.39 15.52 -20.67
C LYS A 43 -2.09 15.77 -19.20
N PHE A 44 -1.20 14.95 -18.62
CA PHE A 44 -0.83 15.04 -17.21
C PHE A 44 -0.14 16.35 -16.89
N ARG A 45 0.80 16.79 -17.75
CA ARG A 45 1.49 18.06 -17.65
C ARG A 45 0.52 19.25 -17.64
N GLN A 46 -0.47 19.26 -18.54
CA GLN A 46 -1.48 20.31 -18.61
C GLN A 46 -2.38 20.33 -17.39
N GLN A 47 -2.81 19.16 -16.93
CA GLN A 47 -3.73 19.03 -15.80
C GLN A 47 -3.11 19.47 -14.47
N PHE A 48 -1.83 19.16 -14.26
CA PHE A 48 -1.13 19.44 -13.01
C PHE A 48 -0.14 20.60 -13.10
N ASN A 49 -0.19 21.41 -14.18
CA ASN A 49 0.64 22.60 -14.39
C ASN A 49 2.15 22.33 -14.24
N VAL A 50 2.61 21.16 -14.73
CA VAL A 50 4.04 20.86 -14.72
C VAL A 50 4.73 21.57 -15.90
N GLU A 51 5.83 22.28 -15.65
CA GLU A 51 6.60 22.97 -16.69
C GLU A 51 7.16 21.99 -17.72
N LEU A 52 7.29 22.41 -18.99
CA LEU A 52 7.77 21.56 -20.07
C LEU A 52 9.16 20.97 -19.78
N LYS A 53 10.08 21.77 -19.22
CA LYS A 53 11.44 21.34 -18.88
C LYS A 53 11.50 20.23 -17.82
N PHE A 54 10.43 20.01 -17.03
CA PHE A 54 10.29 18.96 -16.03
C PHE A 54 9.36 17.81 -16.50
N SER A 55 9.10 17.73 -17.79
CA SER A 55 8.25 16.71 -18.41
C SER A 55 9.09 15.81 -19.30
N PHE A 56 9.43 14.62 -18.81
CA PHE A 56 10.42 13.74 -19.40
C PHE A 56 9.78 12.56 -20.15
N LYS A 57 10.29 12.23 -21.35
CA LYS A 57 9.87 11.03 -22.10
C LYS A 57 10.54 9.76 -21.60
N ASN A 58 11.58 9.90 -20.78
CA ASN A 58 12.39 8.83 -20.22
C ASN A 58 12.44 8.94 -18.70
N TYR A 59 12.24 7.83 -18.00
CA TYR A 59 12.26 7.78 -16.54
C TYR A 59 13.65 8.09 -15.96
N GLN A 60 14.73 7.74 -16.68
CA GLN A 60 16.10 8.02 -16.24
C GLN A 60 16.38 9.51 -16.20
N ASP A 61 15.85 10.29 -17.13
CA ASP A 61 16.06 11.73 -17.18
C ASP A 61 15.41 12.42 -15.98
N LEU A 62 14.24 11.97 -15.54
CA LEU A 62 13.63 12.45 -14.31
C LEU A 62 14.48 12.07 -13.08
N ILE A 63 14.98 10.85 -13.00
CA ILE A 63 15.86 10.41 -11.91
C ILE A 63 17.15 11.24 -11.87
N ASN A 64 17.70 11.64 -13.02
CA ASN A 64 18.89 12.47 -13.12
C ASN A 64 18.62 13.97 -12.80
N CYS A 65 17.35 14.41 -12.80
CA CYS A 65 16.98 15.79 -12.53
C CYS A 65 17.37 16.18 -11.10
N LYS A 66 18.28 17.16 -10.95
CA LYS A 66 18.84 17.59 -9.65
C LYS A 66 17.81 18.25 -8.76
N GLU A 67 16.83 18.92 -9.35
CA GLU A 67 15.76 19.63 -8.66
C GLU A 67 14.71 18.73 -8.03
N VAL A 68 14.69 17.43 -8.38
CA VAL A 68 13.79 16.42 -7.80
C VAL A 68 14.40 15.86 -6.51
N ASP A 69 13.74 16.09 -5.38
CA ASP A 69 14.17 15.61 -4.06
C ASP A 69 13.77 14.16 -3.80
N ILE A 70 12.60 13.74 -4.30
CA ILE A 70 12.05 12.39 -4.11
C ILE A 70 11.34 11.94 -5.39
N VAL A 71 11.48 10.64 -5.70
CA VAL A 71 10.82 9.99 -6.85
C VAL A 71 9.72 9.06 -6.37
N TYR A 72 8.50 9.27 -6.85
CA TYR A 72 7.40 8.32 -6.71
C TYR A 72 7.39 7.37 -7.90
N ILE A 73 7.58 6.07 -7.62
CA ILE A 73 7.61 5.01 -8.61
C ILE A 73 6.22 4.38 -8.71
N ALA A 74 5.44 4.79 -9.73
CA ALA A 74 4.06 4.37 -9.97
C ALA A 74 3.94 3.50 -11.22
N LEU A 75 4.72 2.44 -11.26
CA LEU A 75 4.84 1.49 -12.37
C LEU A 75 4.15 0.15 -12.04
N PRO A 76 3.96 -0.78 -13.00
CA PRO A 76 3.61 -2.17 -12.69
C PRO A 76 4.68 -2.85 -11.81
N ASN A 77 4.24 -3.77 -10.95
CA ASN A 77 5.04 -4.37 -9.88
C ASN A 77 6.40 -4.92 -10.34
N SER A 78 6.44 -5.59 -11.51
CA SER A 78 7.68 -6.18 -12.04
C SER A 78 8.76 -5.15 -12.43
N PHE A 79 8.41 -3.88 -12.54
CA PHE A 79 9.38 -2.81 -12.84
C PHE A 79 9.91 -2.12 -11.59
N HIS A 80 9.33 -2.36 -10.40
CA HIS A 80 9.69 -1.64 -9.18
C HIS A 80 11.16 -1.81 -8.84
N LYS A 81 11.65 -3.06 -8.75
CA LYS A 81 13.06 -3.35 -8.43
C LYS A 81 14.03 -2.58 -9.33
N GLN A 82 13.83 -2.66 -10.64
CA GLN A 82 14.72 -2.00 -11.60
C GLN A 82 14.84 -0.50 -11.34
N TRP A 83 13.70 0.16 -11.12
CA TRP A 83 13.66 1.62 -10.98
C TRP A 83 14.04 2.08 -9.58
N ILE A 84 13.79 1.27 -8.55
CA ILE A 84 14.33 1.49 -7.20
C ILE A 84 15.87 1.48 -7.24
N LEU A 85 16.50 0.46 -7.83
CA LEU A 85 17.96 0.37 -7.90
C LEU A 85 18.58 1.52 -8.70
N LYS A 86 17.93 1.97 -9.78
CA LYS A 86 18.38 3.16 -10.52
C LYS A 86 18.24 4.45 -9.70
N ALA A 87 17.16 4.62 -8.94
CA ALA A 87 16.97 5.76 -8.05
C ALA A 87 18.01 5.77 -6.92
N ILE A 88 18.30 4.60 -6.30
CA ILE A 88 19.37 4.45 -5.30
C ILE A 88 20.72 4.88 -5.88
N LYS A 89 21.09 4.38 -7.07
CA LYS A 89 22.36 4.73 -7.73
C LYS A 89 22.50 6.24 -7.99
N ASN A 90 21.38 6.94 -8.12
CA ASN A 90 21.34 8.41 -8.34
C ASN A 90 21.04 9.21 -7.06
N ASN A 91 21.14 8.59 -5.91
CA ASN A 91 20.95 9.22 -4.59
C ASN A 91 19.58 9.91 -4.44
N LYS A 92 18.52 9.33 -5.03
CA LYS A 92 17.16 9.85 -4.91
C LYS A 92 16.43 9.20 -3.75
N ASN A 93 15.71 10.02 -2.97
CA ASN A 93 14.70 9.51 -2.05
C ASN A 93 13.58 8.85 -2.83
N ILE A 94 12.94 7.83 -2.26
CA ILE A 94 12.04 6.95 -2.99
C ILE A 94 10.75 6.73 -2.20
N LEU A 95 9.62 6.94 -2.88
CA LEU A 95 8.35 6.32 -2.57
C LEU A 95 8.02 5.35 -3.70
N VAL A 96 7.76 4.09 -3.42
CA VAL A 96 7.39 3.09 -4.43
C VAL A 96 6.00 2.54 -4.19
N GLU A 97 5.24 2.31 -5.25
CA GLU A 97 3.94 1.64 -5.15
C GLU A 97 4.05 0.25 -4.53
N LYS A 98 2.96 -0.12 -3.87
CA LYS A 98 2.78 -1.44 -3.27
C LYS A 98 2.37 -2.49 -4.35
N PRO A 99 2.74 -3.75 -4.17
CA PRO A 99 3.81 -4.22 -3.29
C PRO A 99 5.18 -3.75 -3.82
N VAL A 100 6.13 -3.63 -2.90
CA VAL A 100 7.49 -3.12 -3.21
C VAL A 100 8.15 -3.88 -4.35
N THR A 101 7.91 -5.18 -4.45
CA THR A 101 8.43 -6.10 -5.48
C THR A 101 7.43 -7.22 -5.75
N VAL A 102 7.74 -8.09 -6.71
CA VAL A 102 6.91 -9.26 -7.03
C VAL A 102 7.21 -10.49 -6.16
N ASN A 103 8.33 -10.49 -5.42
CA ASN A 103 8.74 -11.56 -4.50
C ASN A 103 9.72 -11.07 -3.43
N LEU A 104 9.90 -11.87 -2.38
CA LEU A 104 10.78 -11.58 -1.24
C LEU A 104 12.27 -11.49 -1.65
N SER A 105 12.72 -12.27 -2.63
CA SER A 105 14.13 -12.25 -3.07
C SER A 105 14.52 -10.88 -3.60
N GLU A 106 13.67 -10.28 -4.42
CA GLU A 106 13.86 -8.91 -4.93
C GLU A 106 13.88 -7.86 -3.83
N ALA A 107 12.98 -7.97 -2.85
CA ALA A 107 12.93 -7.06 -1.70
C ALA A 107 14.20 -7.15 -0.84
N ARG A 108 14.72 -8.36 -0.62
CA ARG A 108 16.00 -8.58 0.08
C ARG A 108 17.18 -7.95 -0.67
N GLU A 109 17.19 -8.03 -1.98
CA GLU A 109 18.23 -7.38 -2.79
C GLU A 109 18.18 -5.86 -2.65
N ILE A 110 17.00 -5.25 -2.75
CA ILE A 110 16.81 -3.81 -2.55
C ILE A 110 17.31 -3.38 -1.17
N LYS A 111 16.96 -4.13 -0.11
CA LYS A 111 17.42 -3.84 1.26
C LYS A 111 18.94 -3.74 1.34
N LYS A 112 19.69 -4.70 0.74
CA LYS A 112 21.16 -4.71 0.73
C LYS A 112 21.78 -3.45 0.13
N TYR A 113 21.11 -2.84 -0.87
CA TYR A 113 21.56 -1.57 -1.44
C TYR A 113 21.19 -0.39 -0.57
N LEU A 114 19.97 -0.34 -0.03
CA LEU A 114 19.49 0.75 0.82
C LEU A 114 20.30 0.88 2.12
N GLU A 115 20.70 -0.23 2.74
CA GLU A 115 21.53 -0.25 3.96
C GLU A 115 22.89 0.45 3.81
N LYS A 116 23.35 0.63 2.56
CA LYS A 116 24.62 1.31 2.24
C LYS A 116 24.42 2.80 1.93
N THR A 117 23.24 3.33 2.11
CA THR A 117 22.87 4.70 1.73
C THR A 117 22.14 5.42 2.85
N ASN A 118 22.05 6.75 2.74
CA ASN A 118 21.23 7.59 3.62
C ASN A 118 19.93 8.04 2.91
N ILE A 119 19.49 7.30 1.91
CA ILE A 119 18.28 7.60 1.14
C ILE A 119 17.05 7.33 2.00
N PHE A 120 16.09 8.23 1.98
CA PHE A 120 14.74 7.94 2.47
C PHE A 120 14.06 6.95 1.52
N PHE A 121 13.49 5.90 2.09
CA PHE A 121 12.74 4.88 1.35
C PHE A 121 11.44 4.55 2.07
N SER A 122 10.33 4.50 1.31
CA SER A 122 9.03 4.07 1.82
C SER A 122 8.23 3.34 0.75
N GLU A 123 7.46 2.34 1.18
CA GLU A 123 6.42 1.67 0.38
C GLU A 123 5.09 2.40 0.54
N ALA A 124 4.34 2.53 -0.55
CA ALA A 124 3.16 3.39 -0.64
C ALA A 124 1.89 2.75 -0.04
N PHE A 125 1.95 2.33 1.21
CA PHE A 125 0.75 2.00 1.99
C PHE A 125 0.15 3.26 2.59
N MET A 126 -0.61 4.01 1.79
CA MET A 126 -1.18 5.31 2.14
C MET A 126 -2.03 5.28 3.42
N TYR A 127 -2.70 4.16 3.72
CA TYR A 127 -3.55 4.02 4.89
C TYR A 127 -2.78 4.14 6.22
N ARG A 128 -1.48 3.76 6.23
CA ARG A 128 -0.59 3.84 7.40
C ARG A 128 -0.34 5.28 7.88
N TYR A 129 -0.60 6.26 7.02
CA TYR A 129 -0.45 7.69 7.31
C TYR A 129 -1.74 8.33 7.81
N HIS A 130 -2.88 7.63 7.73
CA HIS A 130 -4.17 8.19 8.11
C HIS A 130 -4.37 8.14 9.64
N PRO A 131 -4.99 9.18 10.26
CA PRO A 131 -5.25 9.22 11.71
C PRO A 131 -6.05 8.03 12.25
N GLN A 132 -6.89 7.41 11.43
CA GLN A 132 -7.61 6.18 11.77
C GLN A 132 -6.67 5.10 12.34
N ILE A 133 -5.50 4.90 11.73
CA ILE A 133 -4.57 3.85 12.14
C ILE A 133 -3.95 4.15 13.49
N GLN A 134 -3.57 5.40 13.74
CA GLN A 134 -3.10 5.80 15.08
C GLN A 134 -4.18 5.56 16.15
N SER A 135 -5.43 5.90 15.85
CA SER A 135 -6.54 5.65 16.78
C SER A 135 -6.75 4.16 17.07
N VAL A 136 -6.64 3.28 16.07
CA VAL A 136 -6.69 1.82 16.29
C VAL A 136 -5.58 1.38 17.24
N ILE A 137 -4.36 1.86 17.02
CA ILE A 137 -3.19 1.56 17.86
C ILE A 137 -3.43 2.01 19.31
N ASP A 138 -3.93 3.24 19.50
CA ASP A 138 -4.19 3.80 20.82
C ASP A 138 -5.30 3.02 21.55
N ILE A 139 -6.39 2.66 20.88
CA ILE A 139 -7.47 1.82 21.43
C ILE A 139 -6.92 0.49 21.95
N ILE A 140 -6.03 -0.15 21.19
CA ILE A 140 -5.43 -1.43 21.56
C ILE A 140 -4.45 -1.25 22.72
N LYS A 141 -3.56 -0.25 22.68
CA LYS A 141 -2.61 0.07 23.72
C LYS A 141 -3.27 0.46 25.05
N ASP A 142 -4.38 1.19 24.97
CA ASP A 142 -5.22 1.54 26.14
C ASP A 142 -6.03 0.34 26.67
N ASN A 143 -5.84 -0.85 26.12
CA ASN A 143 -6.52 -2.09 26.51
C ASN A 143 -8.06 -2.00 26.50
N LYS A 144 -8.63 -1.19 25.60
CA LYS A 144 -10.10 -0.96 25.55
C LYS A 144 -10.90 -2.19 25.14
N ILE A 145 -10.29 -3.12 24.42
CA ILE A 145 -10.92 -4.38 23.98
C ILE A 145 -10.29 -5.62 24.67
N GLY A 146 -9.41 -5.45 25.64
CA GLY A 146 -8.67 -6.55 26.29
C GLY A 146 -7.55 -7.09 25.40
N ASN A 147 -7.00 -8.26 25.75
CA ASN A 147 -5.96 -8.90 24.95
C ASN A 147 -6.48 -9.24 23.56
N LEU A 148 -5.62 -9.08 22.54
CA LEU A 148 -5.92 -9.43 21.17
C LEU A 148 -6.06 -10.96 21.02
N LEU A 149 -7.12 -11.41 20.39
CA LEU A 149 -7.42 -12.82 20.11
C LEU A 149 -7.23 -13.14 18.64
N SER A 150 -7.92 -12.39 17.79
CA SER A 150 -7.87 -12.60 16.34
C SER A 150 -8.27 -11.35 15.56
N MET A 151 -8.08 -11.39 14.25
CA MET A 151 -8.66 -10.42 13.34
C MET A 151 -9.11 -11.07 12.03
N LYS A 152 -10.05 -10.39 11.37
CA LYS A 152 -10.45 -10.67 9.99
C LYS A 152 -10.32 -9.40 9.18
N THR A 153 -9.62 -9.46 8.06
CA THR A 153 -9.38 -8.29 7.22
C THR A 153 -9.45 -8.68 5.75
N SER A 154 -10.00 -7.78 4.93
CA SER A 154 -10.28 -8.08 3.53
C SER A 154 -10.05 -6.87 2.63
N PHE A 155 -9.65 -7.15 1.40
CA PHE A 155 -9.74 -6.23 0.30
C PHE A 155 -10.25 -6.98 -0.95
N GLY A 156 -11.45 -6.68 -1.38
CA GLY A 156 -12.02 -7.31 -2.57
C GLY A 156 -12.88 -6.34 -3.35
N ILE A 157 -12.66 -6.30 -4.66
CA ILE A 157 -13.40 -5.49 -5.61
C ILE A 157 -13.75 -6.37 -6.81
N ASN A 158 -15.02 -6.53 -7.12
CA ASN A 158 -15.43 -7.26 -8.30
C ASN A 158 -15.10 -6.49 -9.57
N ILE A 159 -14.00 -6.88 -10.23
CA ILE A 159 -13.57 -6.32 -11.51
C ILE A 159 -13.89 -7.23 -12.70
N LEU A 160 -14.37 -8.47 -12.45
CA LEU A 160 -14.62 -9.50 -13.46
C LEU A 160 -16.00 -9.39 -14.09
N THR A 161 -16.96 -8.73 -13.43
CA THR A 161 -18.34 -8.60 -13.91
C THR A 161 -18.78 -7.13 -14.00
N LYS A 162 -19.83 -6.89 -14.78
CA LYS A 162 -20.56 -5.61 -14.85
C LYS A 162 -22.03 -5.88 -14.57
N LYS A 163 -22.65 -5.08 -13.70
CA LYS A 163 -24.11 -5.05 -13.55
C LYS A 163 -24.73 -4.49 -14.84
N LYS A 164 -25.71 -5.20 -15.42
CA LYS A 164 -26.51 -4.75 -16.55
C LYS A 164 -27.97 -4.77 -16.11
N LEU A 165 -28.68 -3.62 -16.23
CA LEU A 165 -30.11 -3.48 -15.92
C LEU A 165 -30.51 -4.04 -14.53
N PHE A 166 -29.80 -3.64 -13.46
CA PHE A 166 -30.06 -3.98 -12.03
C PHE A 166 -30.16 -5.47 -11.67
N ILE A 167 -30.41 -6.37 -12.64
CA ILE A 167 -30.74 -7.80 -12.39
C ILE A 167 -29.71 -8.75 -13.01
N PHE A 168 -29.07 -8.40 -14.12
CA PHE A 168 -28.15 -9.29 -14.83
C PHE A 168 -26.70 -8.88 -14.65
N THR A 169 -25.83 -9.83 -14.29
CA THR A 169 -24.38 -9.66 -14.31
C THR A 169 -23.81 -10.21 -15.61
N LYS A 170 -22.99 -9.43 -16.32
CA LYS A 170 -22.25 -9.89 -17.50
C LYS A 170 -20.76 -9.95 -17.17
N LYS A 171 -20.10 -11.07 -17.52
CA LYS A 171 -18.63 -11.17 -17.45
C LYS A 171 -18.01 -10.07 -18.32
N LYS A 172 -16.99 -9.39 -17.80
CA LYS A 172 -16.15 -8.48 -18.58
C LYS A 172 -15.15 -9.31 -19.37
N LYS A 173 -14.83 -8.85 -20.58
CA LYS A 173 -13.70 -9.40 -21.33
C LYS A 173 -12.40 -8.98 -20.60
N ILE A 174 -11.64 -9.96 -20.14
CA ILE A 174 -10.35 -9.76 -19.51
C ILE A 174 -9.33 -9.42 -20.58
N ASN A 175 -8.53 -8.37 -20.35
CA ASN A 175 -7.32 -8.12 -21.14
C ASN A 175 -6.14 -8.84 -20.46
N PRO A 176 -5.62 -9.95 -21.01
CA PRO A 176 -4.55 -10.72 -20.38
C PRO A 176 -3.23 -9.95 -20.28
N LYS A 177 -3.06 -8.87 -21.07
CA LYS A 177 -1.88 -7.99 -21.02
C LYS A 177 -2.03 -6.82 -20.03
N SER A 178 -3.12 -6.75 -19.30
CA SER A 178 -3.26 -5.72 -18.27
C SER A 178 -2.45 -6.10 -17.02
N ARG A 179 -1.92 -5.12 -16.30
CA ARG A 179 -1.10 -5.35 -15.09
C ARG A 179 -1.78 -6.23 -14.03
N LEU A 180 -3.12 -6.30 -14.02
CA LEU A 180 -3.87 -7.09 -13.03
C LEU A 180 -3.95 -8.58 -13.40
N PHE A 181 -3.86 -8.89 -14.69
CA PHE A 181 -4.07 -10.24 -15.22
C PHE A 181 -2.85 -10.81 -15.94
N ASP A 182 -1.77 -10.04 -16.05
CA ASP A 182 -0.50 -10.47 -16.63
C ASP A 182 0.44 -10.92 -15.50
N LYS A 183 0.77 -12.23 -15.49
CA LYS A 183 1.65 -12.82 -14.48
C LYS A 183 3.05 -12.21 -14.51
N ASP A 184 3.58 -11.88 -15.70
CA ASP A 184 4.92 -11.30 -15.87
C ASP A 184 5.00 -9.85 -15.37
N LEU A 185 3.86 -9.19 -15.27
CA LEU A 185 3.75 -7.86 -14.67
C LEU A 185 3.49 -7.88 -13.16
N GLY A 186 3.41 -9.07 -12.54
CA GLY A 186 3.06 -9.22 -11.12
C GLY A 186 1.56 -9.05 -10.90
N GLY A 187 0.72 -9.61 -11.80
CA GLY A 187 -0.73 -9.62 -11.66
C GLY A 187 -1.20 -10.60 -10.58
N GLY A 188 -2.48 -10.52 -10.25
CA GLY A 188 -3.15 -11.33 -9.23
C GLY A 188 -3.68 -10.51 -8.07
N CYS A 189 -4.73 -11.01 -7.42
CA CYS A 189 -5.39 -10.31 -6.32
C CYS A 189 -4.55 -10.30 -5.03
N ILE A 190 -3.69 -11.30 -4.81
CA ILE A 190 -2.82 -11.35 -3.64
C ILE A 190 -1.81 -10.20 -3.69
N LEU A 191 -1.09 -10.01 -4.81
CA LEU A 191 -0.15 -8.90 -4.97
C LEU A 191 -0.85 -7.55 -4.99
N ASP A 192 -1.97 -7.40 -5.72
CA ASP A 192 -2.60 -6.08 -5.87
C ASP A 192 -3.41 -5.65 -4.64
N LEU A 193 -4.15 -6.55 -4.04
CA LEU A 193 -5.06 -6.28 -2.92
C LEU A 193 -4.63 -6.95 -1.61
N GLY A 194 -4.16 -8.20 -1.66
CA GLY A 194 -3.80 -8.99 -0.48
C GLY A 194 -2.64 -8.42 0.33
N CYS A 195 -1.77 -7.64 -0.30
CA CYS A 195 -0.69 -6.94 0.39
C CYS A 195 -1.19 -5.95 1.47
N TYR A 196 -2.40 -5.43 1.37
CA TYR A 196 -3.02 -4.57 2.39
C TYR A 196 -3.42 -5.35 3.65
N PRO A 197 -4.29 -6.41 3.57
CA PRO A 197 -4.60 -7.25 4.72
C PRO A 197 -3.36 -7.85 5.38
N SER A 198 -2.37 -8.28 4.60
CA SER A 198 -1.10 -8.80 5.08
C SER A 198 -0.33 -7.75 5.89
N SER A 199 -0.14 -6.54 5.35
CA SER A 199 0.56 -5.45 6.03
C SER A 199 -0.18 -4.99 7.31
N PHE A 200 -1.52 -5.00 7.31
CA PHE A 200 -2.31 -4.65 8.48
C PHE A 200 -2.22 -5.72 9.57
N SER A 201 -2.17 -7.00 9.18
CA SER A 201 -1.94 -8.11 10.12
C SER A 201 -0.60 -8.00 10.83
N LEU A 202 0.46 -7.63 10.10
CA LEU A 202 1.77 -7.35 10.70
C LEU A 202 1.72 -6.16 11.67
N LEU A 203 1.05 -5.07 11.30
CA LEU A 203 0.90 -3.92 12.20
C LEU A 203 0.27 -4.33 13.52
N ILE A 204 -0.87 -5.01 13.48
CA ILE A 204 -1.60 -5.40 14.70
C ILE A 204 -0.80 -6.44 15.50
N GLY A 205 -0.23 -7.45 14.82
CA GLY A 205 0.62 -8.46 15.46
C GLY A 205 1.88 -7.88 16.11
N SER A 206 2.41 -6.78 15.57
CA SER A 206 3.61 -6.12 16.11
C SER A 206 3.36 -5.28 17.37
N LEU A 207 2.11 -5.03 17.75
CA LEU A 207 1.80 -4.17 18.90
C LEU A 207 2.17 -4.80 20.25
N LYS A 208 2.26 -6.13 20.31
CA LYS A 208 2.68 -6.85 21.51
C LYS A 208 4.16 -7.21 21.50
N ASN A 209 4.68 -7.65 20.35
CA ASN A 209 6.04 -8.19 20.23
C ASN A 209 6.73 -7.70 18.97
N LYS A 210 8.06 -7.53 19.04
CA LYS A 210 8.86 -7.31 17.85
C LYS A 210 8.81 -8.56 16.97
N LEU A 211 8.38 -8.40 15.72
CA LEU A 211 8.25 -9.49 14.77
C LEU A 211 9.58 -9.77 14.04
N SER A 212 9.77 -11.04 13.69
CA SER A 212 10.82 -11.56 12.84
C SER A 212 10.23 -12.53 11.81
N SER A 213 11.04 -13.04 10.90
CA SER A 213 10.59 -14.02 9.88
C SER A 213 10.02 -15.31 10.46
N ASN A 214 10.37 -15.65 11.71
CA ASN A 214 9.90 -16.84 12.41
C ASN A 214 8.72 -16.54 13.36
N SER A 215 8.29 -15.28 13.47
CA SER A 215 7.23 -14.88 14.41
C SER A 215 5.82 -15.23 13.95
N PHE A 216 5.67 -15.76 12.73
CA PHE A 216 4.37 -16.13 12.16
C PHE A 216 4.52 -17.26 11.14
N GLU A 217 3.39 -17.93 10.91
CA GLU A 217 3.20 -18.95 9.86
C GLU A 217 1.97 -18.60 9.04
N VAL A 218 2.04 -18.83 7.72
CA VAL A 218 0.90 -18.68 6.81
C VAL A 218 0.36 -20.06 6.45
N SER A 219 -0.92 -20.26 6.65
CA SER A 219 -1.57 -21.57 6.47
C SER A 219 -3.02 -21.43 5.99
N ASN A 220 -3.72 -22.57 5.83
CA ASN A 220 -5.13 -22.61 5.42
C ASN A 220 -5.42 -21.78 4.17
N ILE A 221 -4.53 -21.89 3.17
CA ILE A 221 -4.59 -21.11 1.94
C ILE A 221 -5.60 -21.73 0.98
N LEU A 222 -6.53 -20.92 0.52
CA LEU A 222 -7.49 -21.26 -0.53
C LEU A 222 -7.37 -20.25 -1.65
N THR A 223 -7.05 -20.71 -2.86
CA THR A 223 -6.83 -19.84 -4.03
C THR A 223 -7.58 -20.32 -5.26
N GLU A 224 -8.35 -19.43 -5.88
CA GLU A 224 -8.95 -19.61 -7.19
C GLU A 224 -8.13 -18.86 -8.23
N LYS A 225 -7.69 -19.56 -9.29
CA LYS A 225 -6.97 -18.97 -10.43
C LYS A 225 -7.93 -18.64 -11.57
N GLY A 226 -7.72 -17.50 -12.21
CA GLY A 226 -8.49 -17.06 -13.38
C GLY A 226 -7.94 -17.62 -14.68
N GLU A 227 -8.58 -17.22 -15.80
CA GLU A 227 -8.26 -17.69 -17.16
C GLU A 227 -6.81 -17.41 -17.57
N THR A 228 -6.15 -16.40 -17.00
CA THR A 228 -4.75 -16.05 -17.29
C THR A 228 -3.74 -16.71 -16.33
N GLY A 229 -4.23 -17.56 -15.41
CA GLY A 229 -3.39 -18.26 -14.44
C GLY A 229 -3.00 -17.45 -13.22
N VAL A 230 -3.38 -16.16 -13.11
CA VAL A 230 -3.21 -15.37 -11.89
C VAL A 230 -4.32 -15.69 -10.89
N ASP A 231 -4.06 -15.48 -9.62
CA ASP A 231 -5.04 -15.59 -8.54
C ASP A 231 -6.10 -14.47 -8.66
N ILE A 232 -7.38 -14.85 -8.58
CA ILE A 232 -8.51 -13.93 -8.68
C ILE A 232 -9.36 -13.89 -7.42
N ASN A 233 -9.22 -14.88 -6.55
CA ASN A 233 -9.85 -14.92 -5.25
C ASN A 233 -8.98 -15.79 -4.32
N SER A 234 -8.60 -15.27 -3.17
CA SER A 234 -7.76 -16.02 -2.24
C SER A 234 -7.98 -15.61 -0.80
N SER A 235 -7.75 -16.58 0.11
CA SER A 235 -7.72 -16.38 1.54
C SER A 235 -6.59 -17.17 2.18
N ALA A 236 -6.12 -16.70 3.35
CA ALA A 236 -5.13 -17.37 4.17
C ALA A 236 -5.33 -17.06 5.65
N GLU A 237 -4.71 -17.84 6.51
CA GLU A 237 -4.55 -17.57 7.94
C GLU A 237 -3.08 -17.28 8.25
N ILE A 238 -2.84 -16.19 9.00
CA ILE A 238 -1.53 -15.85 9.55
C ILE A 238 -1.61 -16.13 11.05
N LEU A 239 -0.86 -17.14 11.53
CA LEU A 239 -0.77 -17.50 12.94
C LEU A 239 0.53 -16.92 13.51
N PHE A 240 0.41 -15.99 14.47
CA PHE A 240 1.56 -15.44 15.19
C PHE A 240 1.95 -16.30 16.38
N GLN A 241 3.23 -16.27 16.77
CA GLN A 241 3.76 -17.11 17.86
C GLN A 241 3.09 -16.87 19.21
N ASP A 242 2.55 -15.67 19.46
CA ASP A 242 1.80 -15.32 20.67
C ASP A 242 0.35 -15.85 20.66
N GLY A 243 -0.05 -16.61 19.64
CA GLY A 243 -1.38 -17.15 19.45
C GLY A 243 -2.38 -16.24 18.77
N PHE A 244 -2.01 -14.99 18.46
CA PHE A 244 -2.86 -14.09 17.66
C PHE A 244 -3.04 -14.65 16.25
N LYS A 245 -4.28 -14.64 15.74
CA LYS A 245 -4.63 -15.16 14.41
C LYS A 245 -5.21 -14.07 13.53
N SER A 246 -4.74 -13.96 12.29
CA SER A 246 -5.33 -13.09 11.29
C SER A 246 -5.82 -13.88 10.08
N LYS A 247 -7.13 -13.74 9.75
CA LYS A 247 -7.69 -14.23 8.49
C LYS A 247 -7.68 -13.13 7.46
N VAL A 248 -6.98 -13.35 6.36
CA VAL A 248 -6.78 -12.40 5.27
C VAL A 248 -7.51 -12.86 4.00
N TYR A 249 -8.09 -11.89 3.28
CA TYR A 249 -8.86 -12.16 2.07
C TYR A 249 -8.52 -11.13 0.99
N ALA A 250 -8.33 -11.61 -0.24
CA ALA A 250 -8.11 -10.79 -1.42
C ALA A 250 -8.98 -11.29 -2.59
N SER A 251 -9.70 -10.40 -3.29
CA SER A 251 -10.58 -10.84 -4.38
C SER A 251 -10.73 -9.81 -5.49
N PHE A 252 -10.58 -10.27 -6.75
CA PHE A 252 -11.04 -9.60 -7.96
C PHE A 252 -12.44 -10.05 -8.37
N LYS A 253 -12.97 -11.10 -7.74
CA LYS A 253 -14.23 -11.75 -8.05
C LYS A 253 -15.38 -11.23 -7.19
N ASP A 254 -15.11 -11.03 -5.90
CA ASP A 254 -16.11 -10.70 -4.90
C ASP A 254 -15.88 -9.30 -4.33
N ASP A 255 -16.98 -8.55 -4.13
CA ASP A 255 -16.96 -7.29 -3.40
C ASP A 255 -16.93 -7.61 -1.89
N LEU A 256 -15.75 -7.85 -1.32
CA LEU A 256 -15.57 -8.17 0.11
C LEU A 256 -15.65 -6.91 1.00
N GLY A 257 -15.67 -5.73 0.39
CA GLY A 257 -15.50 -4.46 1.07
C GLY A 257 -14.06 -4.28 1.59
N ASN A 258 -13.82 -3.14 2.22
CA ASN A 258 -12.51 -2.74 2.77
C ASN A 258 -12.54 -2.85 4.29
N LYS A 259 -13.12 -3.93 4.83
CA LYS A 259 -13.42 -4.05 6.25
C LYS A 259 -12.36 -4.82 6.99
N SER A 260 -12.09 -4.37 8.23
CA SER A 260 -11.31 -5.14 9.18
C SER A 260 -12.03 -5.19 10.52
N ILE A 261 -12.03 -6.37 11.15
CA ILE A 261 -12.57 -6.58 12.48
C ILE A 261 -11.46 -7.18 13.34
N ILE A 262 -11.15 -6.51 14.45
CA ILE A 262 -10.17 -6.96 15.43
C ILE A 262 -10.96 -7.43 16.66
N TYR A 263 -10.73 -8.65 17.11
CA TYR A 263 -11.38 -9.26 18.25
C TYR A 263 -10.42 -9.28 19.44
N GLY A 264 -10.86 -8.74 20.54
CA GLY A 264 -10.22 -8.84 21.85
C GLY A 264 -11.10 -9.58 22.86
N GLU A 265 -10.55 -9.88 24.03
CA GLU A 265 -11.28 -10.59 25.11
C GLU A 265 -12.52 -9.83 25.60
N LYS A 266 -12.48 -8.48 25.57
CA LYS A 266 -13.53 -7.62 26.14
C LYS A 266 -14.36 -6.90 25.09
N GLY A 267 -13.99 -6.98 23.81
CA GLY A 267 -14.70 -6.25 22.77
C GLY A 267 -14.08 -6.40 21.39
N THR A 268 -14.57 -5.59 20.46
CA THR A 268 -14.14 -5.59 19.05
C THR A 268 -13.89 -4.17 18.55
N ILE A 269 -13.02 -4.07 17.55
CA ILE A 269 -12.82 -2.87 16.74
C ILE A 269 -13.21 -3.21 15.31
N LEU A 270 -14.19 -2.50 14.76
CA LEU A 270 -14.58 -2.60 13.36
C LEU A 270 -14.12 -1.35 12.62
N LEU A 271 -13.34 -1.54 11.55
CA LEU A 271 -13.03 -0.52 10.56
C LEU A 271 -13.93 -0.75 9.34
N ASN A 272 -14.78 0.19 9.01
CA ASN A 272 -15.69 0.08 7.87
C ASN A 272 -14.97 0.27 6.54
N ASP A 273 -13.94 1.10 6.51
CA ASP A 273 -13.01 1.27 5.40
C ASP A 273 -11.59 1.39 5.93
N SER A 274 -10.88 0.27 5.94
CA SER A 274 -9.53 0.16 6.50
C SER A 274 -8.46 0.82 5.62
N TRP A 275 -8.73 0.95 4.32
CA TRP A 275 -7.73 1.37 3.34
C TRP A 275 -7.85 2.83 2.91
N PHE A 276 -9.01 3.46 3.14
CA PHE A 276 -9.28 4.82 2.68
C PHE A 276 -9.74 5.77 3.78
N GLY A 277 -9.69 5.34 5.06
CA GLY A 277 -9.93 6.23 6.20
C GLY A 277 -11.40 6.34 6.61
N GLY A 278 -12.07 5.22 6.75
CA GLY A 278 -13.45 5.16 7.25
C GLY A 278 -13.57 5.28 8.77
N ASP A 279 -14.79 5.16 9.27
CA ASP A 279 -15.10 5.18 10.70
C ASP A 279 -14.54 3.96 11.44
N ILE A 280 -14.24 4.15 12.72
CA ILE A 280 -13.99 3.07 13.67
C ILE A 280 -15.21 2.89 14.56
N ILE A 281 -15.67 1.65 14.73
CA ILE A 281 -16.71 1.27 15.69
C ILE A 281 -16.08 0.38 16.75
N ILE A 282 -16.21 0.76 18.01
CA ILE A 282 -15.70 0.02 19.16
C ILE A 282 -16.90 -0.53 19.93
N SER A 283 -17.01 -1.85 20.01
CA SER A 283 -18.06 -2.52 20.77
C SER A 283 -17.45 -3.31 21.91
N SER A 284 -17.97 -3.20 23.11
CA SER A 284 -17.56 -3.98 24.28
C SER A 284 -18.78 -4.41 25.08
N LYS A 285 -18.63 -5.46 25.91
CA LYS A 285 -19.75 -5.99 26.72
C LYS A 285 -20.21 -5.00 27.82
N ASP A 286 -19.28 -4.19 28.32
CA ASP A 286 -19.48 -3.38 29.53
C ASP A 286 -19.66 -1.88 29.23
N ARG A 287 -19.64 -1.48 27.98
CA ARG A 287 -19.73 -0.07 27.55
C ARG A 287 -20.60 0.09 26.32
N PRO A 288 -21.31 1.23 26.17
CA PRO A 288 -22.00 1.55 24.93
C PRO A 288 -21.04 1.53 23.75
N GLU A 289 -21.56 1.17 22.59
CA GLU A 289 -20.83 1.24 21.33
C GLU A 289 -20.34 2.69 21.09
N GLN A 290 -19.08 2.81 20.70
CA GLN A 290 -18.44 4.07 20.38
C GLN A 290 -18.11 4.12 18.89
N LYS A 291 -18.47 5.22 18.24
CA LYS A 291 -18.10 5.49 16.86
C LYS A 291 -17.15 6.68 16.81
N LEU A 292 -15.98 6.46 16.17
CA LEU A 292 -15.02 7.51 15.87
C LEU A 292 -15.11 7.85 14.39
N HIS A 293 -15.40 9.10 14.10
CA HIS A 293 -15.43 9.64 12.75
C HIS A 293 -14.21 10.52 12.50
N PHE A 294 -13.65 10.48 11.27
CA PHE A 294 -12.47 11.25 10.90
C PHE A 294 -12.85 12.28 9.83
N GLU A 295 -13.08 13.51 10.25
CA GLU A 295 -13.19 14.63 9.32
C GLU A 295 -11.80 14.96 8.77
N THR A 296 -11.68 14.97 7.45
CA THR A 296 -10.40 15.27 6.79
C THR A 296 -10.61 16.25 5.64
N ASP A 297 -9.76 17.27 5.56
CA ASP A 297 -9.69 18.19 4.43
C ASP A 297 -8.76 17.70 3.32
N LYS A 298 -8.06 16.58 3.56
CA LYS A 298 -7.07 15.99 2.67
C LYS A 298 -7.48 14.61 2.21
N SER A 299 -7.05 14.23 1.02
CA SER A 299 -7.11 12.83 0.61
C SER A 299 -6.09 12.01 1.41
N ILE A 300 -6.28 10.71 1.47
CA ILE A 300 -5.35 9.79 2.14
C ILE A 300 -3.90 9.91 1.62
N TYR A 301 -3.72 10.19 0.34
CA TYR A 301 -2.41 10.47 -0.27
C TYR A 301 -1.82 11.80 0.21
N GLY A 302 -2.64 12.77 0.58
CA GLY A 302 -2.19 14.04 1.14
C GLY A 302 -1.45 13.86 2.47
N TYR A 303 -1.95 13.00 3.35
CA TYR A 303 -1.26 12.62 4.59
C TYR A 303 0.10 12.00 4.30
N GLN A 304 0.17 11.07 3.33
CA GLN A 304 1.42 10.42 2.95
C GLN A 304 2.45 11.42 2.38
N ILE A 305 2.03 12.28 1.47
CA ILE A 305 2.92 13.29 0.86
C ILE A 305 3.45 14.24 1.93
N GLU A 306 2.60 14.75 2.81
CA GLU A 306 3.01 15.72 3.83
C GLU A 306 3.95 15.12 4.87
N GLU A 307 3.67 13.91 5.38
CA GLU A 307 4.52 13.28 6.38
C GLU A 307 5.89 12.90 5.81
N ILE A 308 5.94 12.34 4.59
CA ILE A 308 7.20 12.05 3.90
C ILE A 308 7.99 13.35 3.68
N SER A 309 7.33 14.40 3.19
CA SER A 309 7.98 15.69 2.94
C SER A 309 8.49 16.34 4.23
N LYS A 310 7.76 16.22 5.33
CA LYS A 310 8.17 16.65 6.66
C LYS A 310 9.44 15.93 7.12
N ASN A 311 9.49 14.59 6.97
CA ASN A 311 10.66 13.79 7.31
C ASN A 311 11.89 14.23 6.51
N LEU A 312 11.74 14.47 5.20
CA LEU A 312 12.82 14.93 4.34
C LEU A 312 13.30 16.36 4.70
N ILE A 313 12.39 17.26 5.09
CA ILE A 313 12.74 18.61 5.56
C ILE A 313 13.58 18.54 6.84
N GLN A 314 13.26 17.59 7.72
CA GLN A 314 13.97 17.34 8.98
C GLN A 314 15.28 16.55 8.80
N GLY A 315 15.62 16.13 7.57
CA GLY A 315 16.81 15.32 7.28
C GLY A 315 16.70 13.87 7.77
N LEU A 316 15.48 13.38 8.03
CA LEU A 316 15.25 12.00 8.43
C LEU A 316 15.24 11.10 7.20
N ASN A 317 15.97 9.99 7.28
CA ASN A 317 16.04 8.96 6.24
C ASN A 317 15.27 7.68 6.58
N LYS A 318 14.53 7.69 7.69
CA LYS A 318 13.74 6.55 8.16
C LYS A 318 12.30 6.99 8.41
N VAL A 319 11.41 6.04 8.24
CA VAL A 319 10.00 6.21 8.59
C VAL A 319 9.79 5.91 10.08
N ASN A 320 8.81 6.58 10.69
CA ASN A 320 8.38 6.31 12.05
C ASN A 320 7.17 5.39 12.06
N PHE A 321 7.08 4.53 13.08
CA PHE A 321 5.86 3.76 13.33
C PHE A 321 4.62 4.69 13.39
N PRO A 322 3.50 4.34 12.76
CA PRO A 322 3.12 3.03 12.21
C PRO A 322 3.48 2.80 10.73
N ILE A 323 4.28 3.65 10.11
CA ILE A 323 4.70 3.49 8.71
C ILE A 323 5.69 2.33 8.63
N MET A 324 5.57 1.50 7.58
CA MET A 324 6.40 0.31 7.42
C MET A 324 7.86 0.67 7.20
N ASN A 325 8.74 0.17 8.07
CA ASN A 325 10.19 0.21 7.87
C ASN A 325 10.66 -0.95 6.97
N LEU A 326 11.93 -0.96 6.59
CA LEU A 326 12.49 -1.97 5.68
C LEU A 326 12.35 -3.41 6.19
N ASP A 327 12.47 -3.65 7.50
CA ASP A 327 12.33 -4.99 8.06
C ASP A 327 10.88 -5.47 7.96
N GLU A 328 9.92 -4.59 8.27
CA GLU A 328 8.50 -4.89 8.13
C GLU A 328 8.08 -5.10 6.68
N ILE A 329 8.65 -4.36 5.74
CA ILE A 329 8.47 -4.58 4.28
C ILE A 329 8.89 -6.01 3.89
N LEU A 330 10.04 -6.48 4.38
CA LEU A 330 10.47 -7.86 4.13
C LEU A 330 9.54 -8.90 4.75
N LEU A 331 9.03 -8.65 5.95
CA LEU A 331 8.06 -9.53 6.59
C LEU A 331 6.74 -9.59 5.80
N ASN A 332 6.29 -8.45 5.29
CA ASN A 332 5.10 -8.40 4.43
C ASN A 332 5.30 -9.18 3.13
N MET A 333 6.46 -9.00 2.49
CA MET A 333 6.79 -9.78 1.28
C MET A 333 6.93 -11.27 1.57
N LYS A 334 7.40 -11.66 2.77
CA LYS A 334 7.42 -13.07 3.17
C LYS A 334 6.00 -13.65 3.29
N ILE A 335 5.08 -12.95 3.93
CA ILE A 335 3.68 -13.39 4.01
C ILE A 335 3.10 -13.55 2.61
N ILE A 336 3.34 -12.57 1.73
CA ILE A 336 2.84 -12.61 0.35
C ILE A 336 3.43 -13.78 -0.43
N ASP A 337 4.73 -14.04 -0.33
CA ASP A 337 5.39 -15.18 -0.98
C ASP A 337 4.85 -16.51 -0.44
N ASP A 338 4.73 -16.66 0.88
CA ASP A 338 4.18 -17.84 1.52
C ASP A 338 2.72 -18.06 1.06
N TRP A 339 1.93 -17.00 0.95
CA TRP A 339 0.53 -17.05 0.48
C TRP A 339 0.42 -17.44 -1.00
N LEU A 340 1.33 -16.97 -1.85
CA LEU A 340 1.37 -17.26 -3.30
C LEU A 340 1.86 -18.68 -3.61
N ASN A 341 2.85 -19.18 -2.85
CA ASN A 341 3.59 -20.40 -3.19
C ASN A 341 3.04 -21.69 -2.53
N TYR A 342 1.96 -21.60 -1.78
CA TYR A 342 1.33 -22.74 -1.10
C TYR A 342 0.26 -23.43 -2.00
N GLY A 343 0.54 -23.58 -3.31
CA GLY A 343 -0.37 -24.22 -4.24
C GLY A 343 0.34 -24.89 -5.41
#